data_3b678f74d6a949b1bbe5ac34e0771ed1
#
_entry.id   3b678f74d6a949b1bbe5ac34e0771ed1
#
_cell.length_a   1.000
_cell.length_b   1.000
_cell.length_c   1.000
_cell.angle_alpha   90.00
_cell.angle_beta   90.00
_cell.angle_gamma   90.00
#
_symmetry.space_group_name_H-M   'P 1'
#
loop_
_entity.id
_entity.type
_entity.pdbx_description
1 polymer ?
#
loop_
_entity_poly.entity_id
_entity_poly.type
_entity_poly.pdbx_seq_one_letter_code
_entity_poly.pdbx_strand_id
1 'polypeptide(L)'
;MNLTNHYNNMYHTAITKIRSGEISTDSLIHDIDDTRRGLTVIIRPSENIKEKIHSFQERMRHIDNTPYYQPVTDMHITVLSIISCTQDFKLNQIDISKYIQIIKESLHRISDISLHFKGVTASQEAILIQGFPINNQLENLRSQLRDNFNSSQLRQSIDTRYMLSTAHITTARFQTTLKEPEKFSDLLDYYRNADFGCLKASTIEFVYNDWYQKKHIVKQLFTVKL
;
A
#
# COMPACT_ATOMS: atom_id res chain seq x y z
N MET A 1 11.69 4.48 14.35
CA MET A 1 12.28 3.46 13.43
C MET A 1 13.01 4.18 12.31
N ASN A 2 14.20 3.73 11.91
CA ASN A 2 14.89 4.26 10.72
C ASN A 2 14.31 3.56 9.47
N LEU A 3 13.50 4.28 8.68
CA LEU A 3 12.84 3.74 7.49
C LEU A 3 13.81 3.24 6.42
N THR A 4 14.95 3.92 6.24
CA THR A 4 15.98 3.50 5.29
C THR A 4 16.53 2.12 5.66
N ASN A 5 16.88 1.92 6.92
CA ASN A 5 17.36 0.63 7.39
C ASN A 5 16.28 -0.45 7.28
N HIS A 6 15.02 -0.10 7.58
CA HIS A 6 13.90 -1.03 7.44
C HIS A 6 13.71 -1.49 5.99
N TYR A 7 13.64 -0.56 5.04
CA TYR A 7 13.52 -0.88 3.62
C TYR A 7 14.75 -1.64 3.08
N ASN A 8 15.96 -1.30 3.53
CA ASN A 8 17.16 -2.03 3.16
C ASN A 8 17.12 -3.48 3.66
N ASN A 9 16.73 -3.71 4.91
CA ASN A 9 16.59 -5.05 5.46
C ASN A 9 15.53 -5.87 4.70
N MET A 10 14.37 -5.27 4.40
CA MET A 10 13.36 -5.92 3.55
C MET A 10 13.95 -6.35 2.21
N TYR A 11 14.65 -5.42 1.54
CA TYR A 11 15.25 -5.68 0.24
C TYR A 11 16.27 -6.81 0.29
N HIS A 12 17.26 -6.71 1.19
CA HIS A 12 18.32 -7.72 1.30
C HIS A 12 17.77 -9.12 1.62
N THR A 13 16.72 -9.19 2.45
CA THR A 13 16.06 -10.46 2.75
C THR A 13 15.32 -11.02 1.53
N ALA A 14 14.67 -10.15 0.76
CA ALA A 14 13.86 -10.58 -0.37
C ALA A 14 14.67 -10.86 -1.63
N ILE A 15 15.67 -10.02 -1.95
CA ILE A 15 16.37 -10.08 -3.25
C ILE A 15 17.09 -11.41 -3.47
N THR A 16 17.72 -11.96 -2.43
CA THR A 16 18.38 -13.26 -2.50
C THR A 16 17.37 -14.36 -2.88
N LYS A 17 16.21 -14.35 -2.25
CA LYS A 17 15.14 -15.32 -2.51
C LYS A 17 14.51 -15.12 -3.89
N ILE A 18 14.28 -13.85 -4.31
CA ILE A 18 13.78 -13.56 -5.66
C ILE A 18 14.76 -14.08 -6.71
N ARG A 19 16.06 -13.87 -6.52
CA ARG A 19 17.12 -14.30 -7.42
C ARG A 19 17.23 -15.82 -7.52
N SER A 20 17.00 -16.54 -6.41
CA SER A 20 16.94 -18.01 -6.41
C SER A 20 15.58 -18.59 -6.83
N GLY A 21 14.59 -17.73 -7.12
CA GLY A 21 13.23 -18.16 -7.47
C GLY A 21 12.37 -18.59 -6.27
N GLU A 22 12.84 -18.36 -5.05
CA GLU A 22 12.14 -18.69 -3.80
C GLU A 22 11.17 -17.56 -3.39
N ILE A 23 10.14 -17.33 -4.20
CA ILE A 23 9.11 -16.31 -3.96
C ILE A 23 7.83 -16.94 -3.41
N SER A 24 7.05 -16.14 -2.67
CA SER A 24 5.71 -16.51 -2.23
C SER A 24 4.69 -16.01 -3.25
N THR A 25 3.93 -16.90 -3.83
CA THR A 25 2.92 -16.57 -4.83
C THR A 25 1.55 -16.35 -4.19
N ASP A 26 0.81 -15.37 -4.71
CA ASP A 26 -0.54 -15.06 -4.28
C ASP A 26 -1.56 -15.60 -5.30
N SER A 27 -2.15 -16.75 -5.01
CA SER A 27 -3.13 -17.42 -5.87
C SER A 27 -4.50 -16.75 -5.89
N LEU A 28 -4.77 -15.85 -4.91
CA LEU A 28 -6.09 -15.22 -4.76
C LEU A 28 -6.25 -13.95 -5.61
N ILE A 29 -5.20 -13.48 -6.28
CA ILE A 29 -5.26 -12.23 -7.08
C ILE A 29 -6.39 -12.28 -8.12
N HIS A 30 -6.61 -13.42 -8.75
CA HIS A 30 -7.62 -13.61 -9.80
C HIS A 30 -8.81 -14.46 -9.33
N ASP A 31 -8.84 -14.81 -8.05
CA ASP A 31 -9.94 -15.60 -7.50
C ASP A 31 -11.23 -14.77 -7.48
N ILE A 32 -12.22 -15.20 -8.23
CA ILE A 32 -13.53 -14.56 -8.30
C ILE A 32 -14.34 -14.75 -7.01
N ASP A 33 -14.02 -15.79 -6.26
CA ASP A 33 -14.68 -16.15 -5.01
C ASP A 33 -14.00 -15.52 -3.77
N ASP A 34 -12.95 -14.69 -3.97
CA ASP A 34 -12.32 -13.95 -2.88
C ASP A 34 -13.28 -12.91 -2.29
N THR A 35 -13.93 -13.27 -1.18
CA THR A 35 -14.88 -12.43 -0.43
C THR A 35 -14.21 -11.55 0.62
N ARG A 36 -12.86 -11.56 0.74
CA ARG A 36 -12.14 -10.74 1.72
C ARG A 36 -12.36 -9.25 1.46
N ARG A 37 -12.91 -8.56 2.45
CA ARG A 37 -13.15 -7.11 2.40
C ARG A 37 -12.69 -6.46 3.69
N GLY A 38 -12.35 -5.18 3.61
CA GLY A 38 -11.88 -4.39 4.74
C GLY A 38 -12.24 -2.91 4.62
N LEU A 39 -11.76 -2.14 5.59
CA LEU A 39 -11.89 -0.69 5.64
C LEU A 39 -10.51 -0.07 5.80
N THR A 40 -10.16 0.82 4.89
CA THR A 40 -8.81 1.40 4.85
C THR A 40 -8.88 2.91 4.61
N VAL A 41 -8.02 3.65 5.30
CA VAL A 41 -7.72 5.05 4.99
C VAL A 41 -6.51 5.07 4.07
N ILE A 42 -6.64 5.71 2.90
CA ILE A 42 -5.61 5.72 1.86
C ILE A 42 -5.36 7.13 1.32
N ILE A 43 -4.20 7.28 0.66
CA ILE A 43 -3.85 8.42 -0.19
C ILE A 43 -3.59 7.90 -1.60
N ARG A 44 -4.04 8.61 -2.63
CA ARG A 44 -3.70 8.28 -4.01
C ARG A 44 -2.44 9.03 -4.45
N PRO A 45 -1.48 8.35 -5.13
CA PRO A 45 -0.33 9.05 -5.70
C PRO A 45 -0.77 9.97 -6.85
N SER A 46 0.00 11.04 -7.09
CA SER A 46 -0.23 11.95 -8.21
C SER A 46 0.01 11.25 -9.55
N GLU A 47 -0.55 11.79 -10.63
CA GLU A 47 -0.40 11.21 -11.97
C GLU A 47 1.08 11.11 -12.38
N ASN A 48 1.90 12.13 -12.11
CA ASN A 48 3.35 12.08 -12.40
C ASN A 48 4.05 10.90 -11.72
N ILE A 49 3.70 10.62 -10.44
CA ILE A 49 4.27 9.46 -9.72
C ILE A 49 3.78 8.16 -10.35
N LYS A 50 2.49 8.07 -10.68
CA LYS A 50 1.90 6.90 -11.35
C LYS A 50 2.56 6.61 -12.69
N GLU A 51 2.82 7.64 -13.50
CA GLU A 51 3.49 7.53 -14.80
C GLU A 51 4.91 6.97 -14.65
N LYS A 52 5.68 7.47 -13.68
CA LYS A 52 7.03 6.96 -13.41
C LYS A 52 7.00 5.51 -12.93
N ILE A 53 6.06 5.16 -12.06
CA ILE A 53 5.88 3.77 -11.59
C ILE A 53 5.45 2.88 -12.77
N HIS A 54 4.54 3.35 -13.61
CA HIS A 54 4.11 2.61 -14.81
C HIS A 54 5.28 2.36 -15.77
N SER A 55 6.12 3.37 -16.02
CA SER A 55 7.33 3.20 -16.82
C SER A 55 8.28 2.16 -16.24
N PHE A 56 8.42 2.09 -14.93
CA PHE A 56 9.17 1.04 -14.25
C PHE A 56 8.50 -0.34 -14.41
N GLN A 57 7.17 -0.42 -14.27
CA GLN A 57 6.42 -1.65 -14.51
C GLN A 57 6.62 -2.19 -15.92
N GLU A 58 6.63 -1.33 -16.93
CA GLU A 58 6.86 -1.75 -18.32
C GLU A 58 8.26 -2.36 -18.51
N ARG A 59 9.28 -1.82 -17.85
CA ARG A 59 10.62 -2.42 -17.86
C ARG A 59 10.66 -3.79 -17.19
N MET A 60 9.98 -3.95 -16.04
CA MET A 60 9.82 -5.25 -15.40
C MET A 60 9.08 -6.24 -16.29
N ARG A 61 7.99 -5.81 -16.93
CA ARG A 61 7.13 -6.61 -17.81
C ARG A 61 7.88 -7.11 -19.05
N HIS A 62 8.80 -6.31 -19.57
CA HIS A 62 9.67 -6.69 -20.69
C HIS A 62 10.63 -7.84 -20.32
N ILE A 63 11.06 -7.91 -19.07
CA ILE A 63 11.92 -8.99 -18.57
C ILE A 63 11.06 -10.20 -18.21
N ASP A 64 9.99 -9.98 -17.44
CA ASP A 64 9.12 -11.04 -16.98
C ASP A 64 7.67 -10.56 -16.87
N ASN A 65 6.79 -11.15 -17.65
CA ASN A 65 5.37 -10.79 -17.67
C ASN A 65 4.51 -11.63 -16.73
N THR A 66 5.11 -12.49 -15.90
CA THR A 66 4.38 -13.37 -14.99
C THR A 66 3.89 -12.68 -13.72
N PRO A 67 4.54 -11.65 -13.14
CA PRO A 67 3.97 -10.93 -11.99
C PRO A 67 2.65 -10.23 -12.34
N TYR A 68 1.78 -10.13 -11.35
CA TYR A 68 0.64 -9.21 -11.41
C TYR A 68 1.15 -7.78 -11.21
N TYR A 69 1.07 -6.97 -12.25
CA TYR A 69 1.43 -5.56 -12.19
C TYR A 69 0.23 -4.73 -11.76
N GLN A 70 0.36 -4.03 -10.64
CA GLN A 70 -0.73 -3.23 -10.07
C GLN A 70 -1.20 -2.17 -11.08
N PRO A 71 -2.47 -2.15 -11.48
CA PRO A 71 -3.00 -1.10 -12.34
C PRO A 71 -2.78 0.28 -11.72
N VAL A 72 -2.50 1.29 -12.54
CA VAL A 72 -2.26 2.67 -12.07
C VAL A 72 -3.46 3.24 -11.30
N THR A 73 -4.68 2.78 -11.64
CA THR A 73 -5.92 3.15 -10.95
C THR A 73 -6.02 2.60 -9.54
N ASP A 74 -5.31 1.53 -9.25
CA ASP A 74 -5.37 0.77 -7.99
C ASP A 74 -4.21 1.16 -7.05
N MET A 75 -3.22 1.91 -7.57
CA MET A 75 -2.09 2.39 -6.78
C MET A 75 -2.54 3.28 -5.64
N HIS A 76 -2.01 3.03 -4.47
CA HIS A 76 -2.36 3.76 -3.25
C HIS A 76 -1.23 3.69 -2.23
N ILE A 77 -1.28 4.61 -1.27
CA ILE A 77 -0.49 4.58 -0.03
C ILE A 77 -1.48 4.29 1.09
N THR A 78 -1.26 3.23 1.84
CA THR A 78 -2.06 2.94 3.02
C THR A 78 -1.68 3.89 4.16
N VAL A 79 -2.63 4.70 4.58
CA VAL A 79 -2.51 5.47 5.83
C VAL A 79 -2.70 4.52 6.99
N LEU A 80 -3.86 3.87 7.08
CA LEU A 80 -4.13 2.86 8.11
C LEU A 80 -5.26 1.92 7.67
N SER A 81 -5.09 0.62 7.88
CA SER A 81 -6.17 -0.36 7.76
C SER A 81 -6.96 -0.39 9.07
N ILE A 82 -8.22 0.04 9.03
CA ILE A 82 -9.11 0.06 10.20
C ILE A 82 -9.69 -1.32 10.46
N ILE A 83 -10.20 -1.96 9.41
CA ILE A 83 -10.60 -3.37 9.43
C ILE A 83 -9.78 -4.07 8.35
N SER A 84 -8.93 -5.01 8.73
CA SER A 84 -8.16 -5.83 7.80
C SER A 84 -9.12 -6.65 6.93
N CYS A 85 -8.72 -6.87 5.67
CA CYS A 85 -9.53 -7.70 4.76
C CYS A 85 -9.72 -9.11 5.33
N THR A 86 -10.97 -9.41 5.67
CA THR A 86 -11.42 -10.70 6.19
C THR A 86 -12.56 -11.25 5.33
N GLN A 87 -12.71 -12.56 5.30
CA GLN A 87 -13.82 -13.20 4.60
C GLN A 87 -15.15 -12.70 5.15
N ASP A 88 -16.12 -12.53 4.26
CA ASP A 88 -17.51 -12.22 4.56
C ASP A 88 -17.78 -10.92 5.32
N PHE A 89 -16.81 -10.02 5.42
CA PHE A 89 -17.06 -8.68 5.97
C PHE A 89 -17.92 -7.86 5.00
N LYS A 90 -19.07 -7.38 5.46
CA LYS A 90 -20.02 -6.57 4.68
C LYS A 90 -20.29 -5.23 5.37
N LEU A 91 -20.49 -4.17 4.58
CA LEU A 91 -20.75 -2.82 5.10
C LEU A 91 -22.01 -2.71 5.97
N ASN A 92 -23.02 -3.52 5.73
CA ASN A 92 -24.24 -3.53 6.53
C ASN A 92 -24.06 -4.08 7.96
N GLN A 93 -22.88 -4.60 8.28
CA GLN A 93 -22.54 -5.08 9.63
C GLN A 93 -22.07 -3.95 10.56
N ILE A 94 -21.90 -2.74 10.03
CA ILE A 94 -21.36 -1.60 10.78
C ILE A 94 -22.13 -0.31 10.48
N ASP A 95 -22.03 0.65 11.40
CA ASP A 95 -22.49 2.02 11.20
C ASP A 95 -21.36 2.89 10.63
N ILE A 96 -21.34 3.05 9.30
CA ILE A 96 -20.28 3.77 8.57
C ILE A 96 -20.15 5.22 9.05
N SER A 97 -21.26 5.86 9.48
CA SER A 97 -21.26 7.26 9.91
C SER A 97 -20.39 7.48 11.13
N LYS A 98 -20.34 6.53 12.06
CA LYS A 98 -19.47 6.56 13.25
C LYS A 98 -17.99 6.48 12.88
N TYR A 99 -17.63 5.65 11.89
CA TYR A 99 -16.25 5.57 11.38
C TYR A 99 -15.82 6.88 10.73
N ILE A 100 -16.69 7.47 9.90
CA ILE A 100 -16.43 8.75 9.25
C ILE A 100 -16.24 9.86 10.30
N GLN A 101 -17.01 9.87 11.38
CA GLN A 101 -16.85 10.83 12.46
C GLN A 101 -15.47 10.73 13.12
N ILE A 102 -15.03 9.53 13.49
CA ILE A 102 -13.69 9.29 14.08
C ILE A 102 -12.59 9.74 13.11
N ILE A 103 -12.72 9.43 11.81
CA ILE A 103 -11.74 9.86 10.81
C ILE A 103 -11.68 11.39 10.70
N LYS A 104 -12.82 12.09 10.72
CA LYS A 104 -12.88 13.56 10.72
C LYS A 104 -12.21 14.14 11.96
N GLU A 105 -12.46 13.60 13.14
CA GLU A 105 -11.83 14.01 14.39
C GLU A 105 -10.32 13.81 14.35
N SER A 106 -9.86 12.68 13.78
CA SER A 106 -8.44 12.38 13.62
C SER A 106 -7.72 13.30 12.62
N LEU A 107 -8.46 13.92 11.72
CA LEU A 107 -7.92 14.83 10.71
C LEU A 107 -7.87 16.29 11.17
N HIS A 108 -8.48 16.64 12.31
CA HIS A 108 -8.69 18.05 12.73
C HIS A 108 -7.41 18.89 12.80
N ARG A 109 -6.25 18.30 13.05
CA ARG A 109 -4.95 19.01 13.15
C ARG A 109 -3.94 18.52 12.12
N ILE A 110 -4.42 17.84 11.10
CA ILE A 110 -3.56 17.33 10.03
C ILE A 110 -3.58 18.33 8.90
N SER A 111 -2.40 18.74 8.50
CA SER A 111 -2.16 19.59 7.34
C SER A 111 -1.38 18.78 6.28
N ASP A 112 -0.68 19.44 5.43
CA ASP A 112 0.14 18.93 4.34
C ASP A 112 0.89 17.61 4.61
N ILE A 113 0.32 16.48 4.29
CA ILE A 113 1.05 15.21 4.27
C ILE A 113 1.94 15.19 3.02
N SER A 114 3.25 15.21 3.24
CA SER A 114 4.24 15.24 2.16
C SER A 114 5.13 14.01 2.21
N LEU A 115 5.28 13.34 1.07
CA LEU A 115 6.05 12.10 0.91
C LEU A 115 7.02 12.22 -0.25
N HIS A 116 8.21 11.65 -0.12
CA HIS A 116 9.16 11.45 -1.21
C HIS A 116 9.23 9.96 -1.55
N PHE A 117 8.98 9.62 -2.79
CA PHE A 117 9.07 8.25 -3.29
C PHE A 117 10.42 8.06 -3.97
N LYS A 118 11.29 7.25 -3.34
CA LYS A 118 12.64 7.02 -3.82
C LYS A 118 13.06 5.58 -3.60
N GLY A 119 13.48 4.94 -4.67
CA GLY A 119 13.99 3.57 -4.64
C GLY A 119 12.89 2.50 -4.54
N VAL A 120 13.32 1.31 -4.85
CA VAL A 120 12.50 0.10 -4.85
C VAL A 120 12.90 -0.79 -3.69
N THR A 121 11.96 -1.43 -3.04
CA THR A 121 12.19 -2.55 -2.13
C THR A 121 11.32 -3.74 -2.51
N ALA A 122 11.55 -4.87 -1.89
CA ALA A 122 10.80 -6.08 -2.15
C ALA A 122 10.48 -6.83 -0.85
N SER A 123 9.40 -7.60 -0.90
CA SER A 123 9.15 -8.73 -0.02
C SER A 123 9.18 -10.02 -0.86
N GLN A 124 9.01 -11.17 -0.23
CA GLN A 124 8.85 -12.43 -0.98
C GLN A 124 7.56 -12.47 -1.82
N GLU A 125 6.60 -11.57 -1.58
CA GLU A 125 5.28 -11.56 -2.20
C GLU A 125 5.11 -10.42 -3.22
N ALA A 126 5.89 -9.32 -3.09
CA ALA A 126 5.61 -8.08 -3.83
C ALA A 126 6.84 -7.18 -4.01
N ILE A 127 6.76 -6.35 -5.06
CA ILE A 127 7.67 -5.24 -5.31
C ILE A 127 7.00 -3.94 -4.91
N LEU A 128 7.71 -3.10 -4.16
CA LEU A 128 7.20 -1.90 -3.53
C LEU A 128 8.06 -0.69 -3.90
N ILE A 129 7.43 0.46 -4.16
CA ILE A 129 8.11 1.75 -4.21
C ILE A 129 8.19 2.29 -2.78
N GLN A 130 9.39 2.67 -2.35
CA GLN A 130 9.63 3.17 -1.00
C GLN A 130 9.12 4.60 -0.86
N GLY A 131 8.33 4.87 0.18
CA GLY A 131 7.87 6.21 0.53
C GLY A 131 8.50 6.70 1.83
N PHE A 132 9.01 7.91 1.81
CA PHE A 132 9.65 8.57 2.94
C PHE A 132 8.86 9.82 3.31
N PRO A 133 8.24 9.89 4.50
CA PRO A 133 7.61 11.13 4.98
C PRO A 133 8.62 12.27 5.04
N ILE A 134 8.26 13.43 4.46
CA ILE A 134 9.05 14.66 4.51
C ILE A 134 8.78 15.41 5.81
N ASN A 135 7.57 15.21 6.37
CA ASN A 135 7.14 15.76 7.65
C ASN A 135 6.43 14.70 8.49
N ASN A 136 6.08 15.04 9.73
CA ASN A 136 5.47 14.11 10.68
C ASN A 136 3.95 13.95 10.51
N GLN A 137 3.31 14.59 9.53
CA GLN A 137 1.86 14.65 9.43
C GLN A 137 1.20 13.27 9.19
N LEU A 138 1.84 12.42 8.39
CA LEU A 138 1.35 11.04 8.19
C LEU A 138 1.37 10.24 9.48
N GLU A 139 2.44 10.33 10.28
CA GLU A 139 2.56 9.60 11.53
C GLU A 139 1.62 10.17 12.60
N ASN A 140 1.47 11.49 12.66
CA ASN A 140 0.49 12.15 13.52
C ASN A 140 -0.93 11.67 13.20
N LEU A 141 -1.30 11.58 11.91
CA LEU A 141 -2.61 11.06 11.52
C LEU A 141 -2.79 9.60 11.95
N ARG A 142 -1.77 8.77 11.72
CA ARG A 142 -1.79 7.36 12.14
C ARG A 142 -1.99 7.20 13.63
N SER A 143 -1.27 7.99 14.44
CA SER A 143 -1.41 7.98 15.89
C SER A 143 -2.81 8.41 16.31
N GLN A 144 -3.33 9.50 15.78
CA GLN A 144 -4.69 9.97 16.10
C GLN A 144 -5.76 8.94 15.70
N LEU A 145 -5.63 8.31 14.53
CA LEU A 145 -6.55 7.25 14.11
C LEU A 145 -6.50 6.05 15.08
N ARG A 146 -5.30 5.61 15.46
CA ARG A 146 -5.13 4.51 16.43
C ARG A 146 -5.79 4.84 17.78
N ASP A 147 -5.47 6.00 18.31
CA ASP A 147 -5.97 6.43 19.64
C ASP A 147 -7.49 6.56 19.63
N ASN A 148 -8.06 7.21 18.63
CA ASN A 148 -9.49 7.44 18.51
C ASN A 148 -10.26 6.13 18.26
N PHE A 149 -9.77 5.23 17.39
CA PHE A 149 -10.40 3.94 17.19
C PHE A 149 -10.27 3.01 18.39
N ASN A 150 -9.12 2.99 19.07
CA ASN A 150 -8.91 2.20 20.28
C ASN A 150 -9.79 2.67 21.44
N SER A 151 -10.07 3.96 21.52
CA SER A 151 -10.99 4.54 22.53
C SER A 151 -12.46 4.33 22.18
N SER A 152 -12.77 3.95 20.95
CA SER A 152 -14.13 3.69 20.49
C SER A 152 -14.55 2.24 20.78
N GLN A 153 -15.86 2.00 20.77
CA GLN A 153 -16.43 0.63 20.83
C GLN A 153 -16.63 0.04 19.44
N LEU A 154 -16.07 0.67 18.39
CA LEU A 154 -16.27 0.20 17.02
C LEU A 154 -15.39 -1.01 16.71
N ARG A 155 -15.91 -1.89 15.87
CA ARG A 155 -15.15 -3.02 15.34
C ARG A 155 -13.93 -2.49 14.58
N GLN A 156 -12.76 -2.93 14.98
CA GLN A 156 -11.49 -2.61 14.31
C GLN A 156 -10.51 -3.78 14.47
N SER A 157 -9.49 -3.81 13.64
CA SER A 157 -8.37 -4.77 13.71
C SER A 157 -7.04 -4.08 13.42
N ILE A 158 -6.93 -2.82 13.88
CA ILE A 158 -5.73 -2.01 13.71
C ILE A 158 -4.54 -2.73 14.33
N ASP A 159 -3.43 -2.79 13.59
CA ASP A 159 -2.15 -3.36 14.01
C ASP A 159 -2.18 -4.82 14.51
N THR A 160 -3.27 -5.56 14.32
CA THR A 160 -3.36 -6.96 14.77
C THR A 160 -2.40 -7.90 14.04
N ARG A 161 -1.98 -7.58 12.82
CA ARG A 161 -0.99 -8.36 12.05
C ARG A 161 0.42 -7.83 12.24
N TYR A 162 0.59 -6.54 12.10
CA TYR A 162 1.84 -5.78 12.30
C TYR A 162 1.52 -4.29 12.38
N MET A 163 2.36 -3.55 13.07
CA MET A 163 2.22 -2.08 13.11
C MET A 163 2.70 -1.48 11.79
N LEU A 164 1.77 -0.84 11.06
CA LEU A 164 2.12 -0.16 9.81
C LEU A 164 2.93 1.10 10.10
N SER A 165 4.17 1.13 9.60
CA SER A 165 5.12 2.24 9.77
C SER A 165 5.68 2.75 8.45
N THR A 166 5.45 2.05 7.34
CA THR A 166 5.93 2.41 6.01
C THR A 166 4.89 3.19 5.21
N ALA A 167 5.33 3.92 4.17
CA ALA A 167 4.46 4.66 3.26
C ALA A 167 4.69 4.22 1.81
N HIS A 168 4.72 2.91 1.57
CA HIS A 168 5.03 2.33 0.27
C HIS A 168 3.83 2.33 -0.69
N ILE A 169 4.14 2.18 -1.99
CA ILE A 169 3.17 1.86 -3.03
C ILE A 169 3.52 0.47 -3.57
N THR A 170 2.57 -0.46 -3.51
CA THR A 170 2.74 -1.77 -4.16
C THR A 170 2.67 -1.59 -5.67
N THR A 171 3.67 -2.11 -6.39
CA THR A 171 3.75 -2.00 -7.85
C THR A 171 3.60 -3.33 -8.58
N ALA A 172 4.04 -4.43 -7.98
CA ALA A 172 3.83 -5.78 -8.54
C ALA A 172 3.67 -6.82 -7.42
N ARG A 173 2.99 -7.91 -7.71
CA ARG A 173 2.86 -9.09 -6.84
C ARG A 173 3.23 -10.35 -7.61
N PHE A 174 3.84 -11.29 -6.93
CA PHE A 174 4.12 -12.58 -7.53
C PHE A 174 2.87 -13.46 -7.49
N GLN A 175 2.40 -13.88 -8.64
CA GLN A 175 1.26 -14.79 -8.78
C GLN A 175 1.68 -16.20 -9.26
N THR A 176 2.88 -16.30 -9.80
CA THR A 176 3.54 -17.54 -10.20
C THR A 176 5.06 -17.32 -10.17
N THR A 177 5.83 -18.38 -10.39
CA THR A 177 7.29 -18.31 -10.46
C THR A 177 7.78 -17.40 -11.58
N LEU A 178 8.85 -16.68 -11.32
CA LEU A 178 9.51 -15.86 -12.33
C LEU A 178 10.19 -16.74 -13.39
N LYS A 179 10.15 -16.27 -14.65
CA LYS A 179 10.87 -16.92 -15.77
C LYS A 179 12.33 -16.51 -15.82
N GLU A 180 12.63 -15.26 -15.46
CA GLU A 180 13.95 -14.64 -15.55
C GLU A 180 14.34 -13.98 -14.21
N PRO A 181 14.44 -14.76 -13.11
CA PRO A 181 14.60 -14.20 -11.76
C PRO A 181 15.90 -13.41 -11.58
N GLU A 182 17.01 -13.79 -12.24
CA GLU A 182 18.28 -13.05 -12.18
C GLU A 182 18.14 -11.69 -12.85
N LYS A 183 17.68 -11.64 -14.10
CA LYS A 183 17.51 -10.37 -14.84
C LYS A 183 16.50 -9.46 -14.15
N PHE A 184 15.44 -10.04 -13.59
CA PHE A 184 14.44 -9.31 -12.82
C PHE A 184 15.07 -8.67 -11.58
N SER A 185 15.91 -9.43 -10.86
CA SER A 185 16.65 -8.94 -9.69
C SER A 185 17.64 -7.85 -10.05
N ASP A 186 18.37 -7.98 -11.16
CA ASP A 186 19.32 -6.96 -11.64
C ASP A 186 18.60 -5.64 -11.97
N LEU A 187 17.39 -5.70 -12.53
CA LEU A 187 16.58 -4.51 -12.73
C LEU A 187 16.15 -3.87 -11.39
N LEU A 188 15.78 -4.67 -10.39
CA LEU A 188 15.47 -4.14 -9.06
C LEU A 188 16.68 -3.46 -8.42
N ASP A 189 17.88 -4.05 -8.54
CA ASP A 189 19.14 -3.46 -8.08
C ASP A 189 19.41 -2.11 -8.76
N TYR A 190 19.20 -2.02 -10.08
CA TYR A 190 19.34 -0.76 -10.81
C TYR A 190 18.40 0.34 -10.30
N TYR A 191 17.16 -0.03 -9.90
CA TYR A 191 16.15 0.91 -9.41
C TYR A 191 16.21 1.19 -7.90
N ARG A 192 17.21 0.64 -7.18
CA ARG A 192 17.33 0.80 -5.71
C ARG A 192 17.29 2.26 -5.23
N ASN A 193 17.76 3.20 -6.05
CA ASN A 193 17.84 4.61 -5.70
C ASN A 193 17.08 5.52 -6.69
N ALA A 194 16.28 4.95 -7.57
CA ALA A 194 15.51 5.69 -8.57
C ALA A 194 14.55 6.69 -7.91
N ASP A 195 14.43 7.88 -8.47
CA ASP A 195 13.53 8.93 -7.97
C ASP A 195 12.19 8.88 -8.69
N PHE A 196 11.13 8.54 -7.93
CA PHE A 196 9.76 8.53 -8.41
C PHE A 196 9.04 9.86 -8.14
N GLY A 197 9.62 10.76 -7.32
CA GLY A 197 9.12 12.10 -7.08
C GLY A 197 8.49 12.32 -5.71
N CYS A 198 8.04 13.57 -5.50
CA CYS A 198 7.41 13.98 -4.25
C CYS A 198 5.89 14.11 -4.44
N LEU A 199 5.16 13.74 -3.40
CA LEU A 199 3.72 13.89 -3.26
C LEU A 199 3.44 14.88 -2.13
N LYS A 200 2.62 15.90 -2.43
CA LYS A 200 1.86 16.63 -1.43
C LYS A 200 0.43 16.12 -1.53
N ALA A 201 -0.02 15.37 -0.53
CA ALA A 201 -1.35 14.80 -0.55
C ALA A 201 -2.41 15.91 -0.48
N SER A 202 -3.32 15.93 -1.43
CA SER A 202 -4.44 16.88 -1.48
C SER A 202 -5.73 16.31 -0.89
N THR A 203 -5.81 14.99 -0.82
CA THR A 203 -7.00 14.26 -0.38
C THR A 203 -6.64 13.00 0.38
N ILE A 204 -7.51 12.65 1.31
CA ILE A 204 -7.52 11.36 2.01
C ILE A 204 -8.84 10.68 1.70
N GLU A 205 -8.79 9.41 1.39
CA GLU A 205 -9.95 8.59 1.10
C GLU A 205 -10.15 7.54 2.19
N PHE A 206 -11.39 7.36 2.63
CA PHE A 206 -11.82 6.21 3.41
C PHE A 206 -12.59 5.27 2.50
N VAL A 207 -12.12 4.03 2.38
CA VAL A 207 -12.63 3.08 1.40
C VAL A 207 -13.01 1.74 2.02
N TYR A 208 -14.03 1.11 1.44
CA TYR A 208 -14.29 -0.31 1.57
C TYR A 208 -13.62 -1.01 0.40
N ASN A 209 -12.78 -1.99 0.66
CA ASN A 209 -11.85 -2.51 -0.33
C ASN A 209 -11.63 -4.03 -0.19
N ASP A 210 -11.18 -4.65 -1.28
CA ASP A 210 -10.53 -5.95 -1.26
C ASP A 210 -9.05 -5.83 -0.85
N TRP A 211 -8.37 -6.95 -0.77
CA TRP A 211 -6.94 -7.00 -0.42
C TRP A 211 -6.04 -6.24 -1.41
N TYR A 212 -6.44 -6.14 -2.67
CA TYR A 212 -5.64 -5.59 -3.77
C TYR A 212 -6.00 -4.15 -4.13
N GLN A 213 -7.06 -3.59 -3.54
CA GLN A 213 -7.59 -2.26 -3.86
C GLN A 213 -8.05 -2.15 -5.33
N LYS A 214 -8.63 -3.22 -5.88
CA LYS A 214 -9.12 -3.24 -7.26
C LYS A 214 -10.21 -2.19 -7.46
N LYS A 215 -10.01 -1.28 -8.42
CA LYS A 215 -10.92 -0.15 -8.69
C LYS A 215 -12.39 -0.56 -8.82
N HIS A 216 -12.67 -1.70 -9.44
CA HIS A 216 -14.05 -2.18 -9.64
C HIS A 216 -14.70 -2.75 -8.37
N ILE A 217 -13.91 -3.01 -7.32
CA ILE A 217 -14.40 -3.51 -6.01
C ILE A 217 -14.42 -2.38 -4.98
N VAL A 218 -13.43 -1.49 -5.03
CA VAL A 218 -13.29 -0.40 -4.07
C VAL A 218 -14.50 0.53 -4.12
N LYS A 219 -15.10 0.76 -2.94
CA LYS A 219 -16.15 1.76 -2.73
C LYS A 219 -15.59 2.88 -1.86
N GLN A 220 -15.56 4.09 -2.40
CA GLN A 220 -15.22 5.28 -1.64
C GLN A 220 -16.39 5.62 -0.71
N LEU A 221 -16.14 5.62 0.59
CA LEU A 221 -17.13 5.90 1.62
C LEU A 221 -17.09 7.35 2.06
N PHE A 222 -15.89 7.94 2.07
CA PHE A 222 -15.67 9.33 2.47
C PHE A 222 -14.37 9.85 1.84
N THR A 223 -14.35 11.14 1.53
CA THR A 223 -13.16 11.86 1.08
C THR A 223 -13.07 13.19 1.77
N VAL A 224 -11.87 13.58 2.16
CA VAL A 224 -11.58 14.89 2.71
C VAL A 224 -10.40 15.52 1.98
N LYS A 225 -10.48 16.83 1.73
CA LYS A 225 -9.34 17.64 1.25
C LYS A 225 -8.49 18.07 2.44
N LEU A 226 -7.18 17.99 2.29
CA LEU A 226 -6.19 18.49 3.24
C LEU A 226 -5.86 19.96 2.98
#